data_7900cb46be075b824c183bfdbc0652ff
#
_entry.id   7900cb46be075b824c183bfdbc0652ff
#
_cell.length_a   1.000
_cell.length_b   1.000
_cell.length_c   1.000
_cell.angle_alpha   90.00
_cell.angle_beta   90.00
_cell.angle_gamma   90.00
#
_symmetry.space_group_name_H-M   'P 1'
#
loop_
_entity.id
_entity.type
_entity.pdbx_description
1 polymer ?
#
loop_
_entity_poly.entity_id
_entity_poly.type
_entity_poly.pdbx_seq_one_letter_code
_entity_poly.pdbx_strand_id
1 'polypeptide(L)'
;SRIRVIARALPTDKSRMVRICQELNLVVGMTGDGVNDSPALKRADVGFAMGSGTEAAKEAGKIVILDDNFNSIKDAIWYGRTIYHNILKEPLKVTHLLFVNLVMDGLGAMMLGNEPALEAYMKEKPRRRDESLVSREMMTQIGIMGIWLTLMSLFYLMSDWARSFFETDAQFMTSYFVLFIASALFNGFNVRNDGFAIFKNLKDNPDFLKVMCMILGIQFCLVNISLI
;
A
#
# COMPACT_ATOMS: atom_id res chain seq x y z
N SER A 1 1.97 20.18 32.28
CA SER A 1 2.63 19.71 33.50
C SER A 1 4.14 19.78 33.30
N ARG A 2 4.88 20.24 34.35
CA ARG A 2 6.35 20.33 34.34
C ARG A 2 7.02 19.16 35.09
N ILE A 3 6.25 18.12 35.43
CA ILE A 3 6.77 16.93 36.11
C ILE A 3 7.65 16.16 35.15
N ARG A 4 8.91 15.92 35.52
CA ARG A 4 9.87 15.15 34.71
C ARG A 4 10.28 13.83 35.37
N VAL A 5 10.12 13.74 36.69
CA VAL A 5 10.52 12.54 37.44
C VAL A 5 9.48 12.30 38.54
N ILE A 6 9.07 11.06 38.67
CA ILE A 6 8.25 10.57 39.80
C ILE A 6 8.99 9.38 40.40
N ALA A 7 9.43 9.50 41.61
CA ALA A 7 10.12 8.44 42.37
C ALA A 7 9.15 7.69 43.28
N ARG A 8 9.41 6.39 43.52
CA ARG A 8 8.62 5.51 44.39
C ARG A 8 7.12 5.42 44.01
N ALA A 9 6.84 5.44 42.70
CA ALA A 9 5.49 5.30 42.20
C ALA A 9 4.90 3.91 42.50
N LEU A 10 3.67 3.89 42.97
CA LEU A 10 2.90 2.65 43.10
C LEU A 10 2.44 2.14 41.71
N PRO A 11 2.11 0.85 41.56
CA PRO A 11 1.60 0.30 40.32
C PRO A 11 0.39 1.06 39.74
N THR A 12 -0.49 1.50 40.64
CA THR A 12 -1.66 2.36 40.33
C THR A 12 -1.25 3.70 39.76
N ASP A 13 -0.17 4.31 40.31
CA ASP A 13 0.32 5.61 39.88
C ASP A 13 0.93 5.53 38.47
N LYS A 14 1.66 4.45 38.16
CA LYS A 14 2.21 4.17 36.81
C LYS A 14 1.09 4.10 35.77
N SER A 15 0.06 3.29 36.05
CA SER A 15 -1.10 3.15 35.16
C SER A 15 -1.91 4.45 35.03
N ARG A 16 -2.01 5.25 36.14
CA ARG A 16 -2.66 6.55 36.10
C ARG A 16 -1.89 7.57 35.26
N MET A 17 -0.56 7.58 35.34
CA MET A 17 0.28 8.45 34.50
C MET A 17 0.12 8.17 33.03
N VAL A 18 0.11 6.89 32.61
CA VAL A 18 -0.17 6.49 31.23
C VAL A 18 -1.52 7.07 30.78
N ARG A 19 -2.56 6.90 31.63
CA ARG A 19 -3.90 7.43 31.30
C ARG A 19 -3.89 8.95 31.14
N ILE A 20 -3.28 9.69 32.04
CA ILE A 20 -3.22 11.16 31.98
C ILE A 20 -2.51 11.61 30.70
N CYS A 21 -1.41 10.96 30.32
CA CYS A 21 -0.71 11.28 29.07
C CYS A 21 -1.60 11.00 27.82
N GLN A 22 -2.36 9.91 27.82
CA GLN A 22 -3.31 9.59 26.74
C GLN A 22 -4.48 10.58 26.69
N GLU A 23 -5.00 11.01 27.84
CA GLU A 23 -6.04 12.07 27.94
C GLU A 23 -5.53 13.43 27.39
N LEU A 24 -4.21 13.66 27.45
CA LEU A 24 -3.55 14.80 26.80
C LEU A 24 -3.22 14.56 25.32
N ASN A 25 -3.75 13.50 24.73
CA ASN A 25 -3.56 13.11 23.33
C ASN A 25 -2.08 12.81 22.97
N LEU A 26 -1.31 12.29 23.93
CA LEU A 26 0.08 11.87 23.74
C LEU A 26 0.16 10.36 23.55
N VAL A 27 1.03 9.92 22.63
CA VAL A 27 1.37 8.50 22.45
C VAL A 27 2.37 8.11 23.55
N VAL A 28 2.05 7.05 24.31
CA VAL A 28 2.79 6.63 25.49
C VAL A 28 3.49 5.30 25.28
N GLY A 29 4.83 5.31 25.36
CA GLY A 29 5.64 4.12 25.55
C GLY A 29 5.86 3.86 27.04
N MET A 30 5.71 2.62 27.48
CA MET A 30 5.94 2.21 28.87
C MET A 30 6.90 1.02 28.89
N THR A 31 7.90 1.05 29.76
CA THR A 31 8.80 -0.07 30.01
C THR A 31 8.57 -0.65 31.40
N GLY A 32 8.73 -1.95 31.54
CA GLY A 32 8.61 -2.63 32.83
C GLY A 32 9.07 -4.07 32.78
N ASP A 33 9.42 -4.63 33.96
CA ASP A 33 9.97 -5.98 34.10
C ASP A 33 9.16 -6.83 35.10
N GLY A 34 8.34 -6.19 35.95
CA GLY A 34 7.62 -6.86 37.02
C GLY A 34 6.12 -6.96 36.83
N VAL A 35 5.49 -7.82 37.64
CA VAL A 35 4.03 -7.95 37.75
C VAL A 35 3.35 -6.62 38.05
N ASN A 36 4.00 -5.77 38.83
CA ASN A 36 3.52 -4.46 39.21
C ASN A 36 3.43 -3.48 38.02
N ASP A 37 4.16 -3.75 36.96
CA ASP A 37 4.17 -2.92 35.74
C ASP A 37 3.12 -3.36 34.74
N SER A 38 2.62 -4.59 34.83
CA SER A 38 1.70 -5.19 33.86
C SER A 38 0.45 -4.33 33.57
N PRO A 39 -0.22 -3.70 34.56
CA PRO A 39 -1.36 -2.84 34.27
C PRO A 39 -0.99 -1.58 33.47
N ALA A 40 0.19 -1.02 33.67
CA ALA A 40 0.68 0.14 32.95
C ALA A 40 1.18 -0.25 31.55
N LEU A 41 1.88 -1.37 31.41
CA LEU A 41 2.32 -1.94 30.14
C LEU A 41 1.13 -2.24 29.20
N LYS A 42 0.09 -2.87 29.74
CA LYS A 42 -1.12 -3.21 28.98
C LYS A 42 -1.90 -1.98 28.54
N ARG A 43 -1.88 -0.91 29.35
CA ARG A 43 -2.58 0.34 29.05
C ARG A 43 -1.85 1.21 28.04
N ALA A 44 -0.53 1.18 28.03
CA ALA A 44 0.28 2.00 27.13
C ALA A 44 -0.02 1.70 25.64
N ASP A 45 0.18 2.71 24.81
CA ASP A 45 0.08 2.53 23.36
C ASP A 45 1.13 1.52 22.86
N VAL A 46 2.33 1.55 23.46
CA VAL A 46 3.36 0.53 23.27
C VAL A 46 3.98 0.15 24.62
N GLY A 47 3.69 -1.07 25.09
CA GLY A 47 4.33 -1.66 26.26
C GLY A 47 5.59 -2.43 25.85
N PHE A 48 6.74 -2.08 26.44
CA PHE A 48 8.02 -2.77 26.26
C PHE A 48 8.31 -3.58 27.53
N ALA A 49 8.20 -4.89 27.48
CA ALA A 49 8.60 -5.78 28.56
C ALA A 49 10.07 -6.16 28.42
N MET A 50 10.79 -6.22 29.52
CA MET A 50 12.18 -6.67 29.54
C MET A 50 12.24 -8.19 29.40
N GLY A 51 13.27 -8.72 28.70
CA GLY A 51 13.44 -10.15 28.47
C GLY A 51 13.67 -10.95 29.74
N SER A 52 14.38 -10.37 30.71
CA SER A 52 14.56 -10.90 32.07
C SER A 52 13.34 -10.71 32.98
N GLY A 53 12.32 -9.97 32.51
CA GLY A 53 11.12 -9.67 33.29
C GLY A 53 10.22 -10.90 33.51
N THR A 54 9.22 -10.73 34.39
CA THR A 54 8.24 -11.77 34.69
C THR A 54 7.37 -12.10 33.48
N GLU A 55 6.85 -13.33 33.41
CA GLU A 55 5.94 -13.72 32.33
C GLU A 55 4.69 -12.82 32.26
N ALA A 56 4.18 -12.39 33.41
CA ALA A 56 3.05 -11.44 33.46
C ALA A 56 3.39 -10.08 32.82
N ALA A 57 4.63 -9.60 32.94
CA ALA A 57 5.08 -8.39 32.27
C ALA A 57 5.23 -8.62 30.75
N LYS A 58 5.77 -9.75 30.34
CA LYS A 58 5.91 -10.13 28.92
C LYS A 58 4.57 -10.29 28.23
N GLU A 59 3.60 -10.91 28.88
CA GLU A 59 2.22 -11.03 28.35
C GLU A 59 1.48 -9.67 28.25
N ALA A 60 1.79 -8.75 29.16
CA ALA A 60 1.21 -7.42 29.16
C ALA A 60 1.86 -6.47 28.14
N GLY A 61 3.12 -6.71 27.78
CA GLY A 61 3.88 -5.93 26.82
C GLY A 61 3.53 -6.30 25.39
N LYS A 62 3.53 -5.32 24.49
CA LYS A 62 3.37 -5.56 23.03
C LYS A 62 4.70 -5.95 22.37
N ILE A 63 5.81 -5.58 22.98
CA ILE A 63 7.17 -5.85 22.50
C ILE A 63 7.99 -6.37 23.70
N VAL A 64 8.76 -7.42 23.46
CA VAL A 64 9.71 -7.96 24.47
C VAL A 64 11.12 -7.63 24.02
N ILE A 65 11.91 -6.98 24.89
CA ILE A 65 13.30 -6.61 24.67
C ILE A 65 14.19 -7.73 25.21
N LEU A 66 14.63 -8.61 24.34
CA LEU A 66 15.33 -9.85 24.72
C LEU A 66 16.70 -9.61 25.34
N ASP A 67 17.37 -8.54 25.00
CA ASP A 67 18.72 -8.18 25.46
C ASP A 67 18.72 -7.25 26.69
N ASP A 68 17.55 -6.93 27.22
CA ASP A 68 17.35 -6.00 28.35
C ASP A 68 18.02 -4.63 28.18
N ASN A 69 18.23 -4.21 26.93
CA ASN A 69 19.00 -3.02 26.62
C ASN A 69 18.07 -1.87 26.19
N PHE A 70 18.17 -0.72 26.85
CA PHE A 70 17.42 0.50 26.52
C PHE A 70 17.75 1.04 25.12
N ASN A 71 18.96 0.75 24.58
CA ASN A 71 19.29 1.14 23.23
C ASN A 71 18.40 0.41 22.20
N SER A 72 18.04 -0.84 22.46
CA SER A 72 17.14 -1.58 21.58
C SER A 72 15.73 -0.99 21.55
N ILE A 73 15.26 -0.41 22.66
CA ILE A 73 14.00 0.38 22.70
C ILE A 73 14.12 1.64 21.85
N LYS A 74 15.22 2.37 22.00
CA LYS A 74 15.50 3.58 21.20
C LYS A 74 15.55 3.24 19.71
N ASP A 75 16.22 2.15 19.36
CA ASP A 75 16.36 1.70 17.97
C ASP A 75 15.01 1.23 17.39
N ALA A 76 14.18 0.51 18.18
CA ALA A 76 12.82 0.15 17.80
C ALA A 76 11.95 1.39 17.49
N ILE A 77 12.05 2.44 18.31
CA ILE A 77 11.35 3.71 18.07
C ILE A 77 11.89 4.40 16.83
N TRP A 78 13.19 4.42 16.64
CA TRP A 78 13.84 5.03 15.47
C TRP A 78 13.44 4.33 14.17
N TYR A 79 13.53 3.00 14.13
CA TYR A 79 13.08 2.22 12.97
C TYR A 79 11.59 2.39 12.71
N GLY A 80 10.76 2.36 13.76
CA GLY A 80 9.31 2.58 13.62
C GLY A 80 8.99 3.95 13.00
N ARG A 81 9.68 5.01 13.44
CA ARG A 81 9.54 6.34 12.86
C ARG A 81 10.04 6.39 11.41
N THR A 82 11.14 5.71 11.12
CA THR A 82 11.69 5.63 9.75
C THR A 82 10.72 4.93 8.81
N ILE A 83 10.15 3.80 9.23
CA ILE A 83 9.13 3.05 8.47
C ILE A 83 7.91 3.96 8.22
N TYR A 84 7.42 4.64 9.26
CA TYR A 84 6.30 5.57 9.12
C TYR A 84 6.59 6.71 8.13
N HIS A 85 7.78 7.32 8.20
CA HIS A 85 8.18 8.33 7.23
C HIS A 85 8.31 7.80 5.80
N ASN A 86 8.77 6.56 5.64
CA ASN A 86 8.86 5.92 4.33
C ASN A 86 7.46 5.67 3.76
N ILE A 87 6.52 5.15 4.58
CA ILE A 87 5.12 4.96 4.19
C ILE A 87 4.47 6.28 3.76
N LEU A 88 4.74 7.38 4.47
CA LEU A 88 4.22 8.70 4.11
C LEU A 88 4.79 9.27 2.80
N LYS A 89 5.97 8.80 2.38
CA LYS A 89 6.63 9.21 1.13
C LYS A 89 6.30 8.32 -0.05
N GLU A 90 5.58 7.22 0.16
CA GLU A 90 5.19 6.35 -0.94
C GLU A 90 4.22 7.06 -1.88
N PRO A 91 4.47 7.03 -3.20
CA PRO A 91 3.61 7.68 -4.19
C PRO A 91 2.22 7.02 -4.29
N LEU A 92 2.13 5.73 -3.93
CA LEU A 92 0.88 4.98 -3.88
C LEU A 92 0.62 4.46 -2.47
N LYS A 93 -0.47 4.90 -1.86
CA LYS A 93 -0.92 4.42 -0.55
C LYS A 93 -1.46 2.99 -0.65
N VAL A 94 -1.54 2.30 0.49
CA VAL A 94 -2.11 0.93 0.56
C VAL A 94 -3.54 0.87 -0.01
N THR A 95 -4.34 1.91 0.18
CA THR A 95 -5.68 2.02 -0.40
C THR A 95 -5.66 2.07 -1.93
N HIS A 96 -4.67 2.74 -2.52
CA HIS A 96 -4.47 2.76 -3.97
C HIS A 96 -4.11 1.38 -4.51
N LEU A 97 -3.21 0.66 -3.82
CA LEU A 97 -2.83 -0.71 -4.20
C LEU A 97 -4.00 -1.67 -4.08
N LEU A 98 -4.83 -1.52 -3.04
CA LEU A 98 -6.05 -2.32 -2.87
C LEU A 98 -7.04 -2.05 -4.02
N PHE A 99 -7.21 -0.80 -4.42
CA PHE A 99 -8.04 -0.44 -5.57
C PHE A 99 -7.53 -1.08 -6.86
N VAL A 100 -6.21 -1.01 -7.11
CA VAL A 100 -5.60 -1.66 -8.29
C VAL A 100 -5.87 -3.16 -8.28
N ASN A 101 -5.56 -3.84 -7.18
CA ASN A 101 -5.67 -5.30 -7.12
C ASN A 101 -7.13 -5.79 -7.15
N LEU A 102 -8.05 -5.13 -6.42
CA LEU A 102 -9.43 -5.60 -6.31
C LEU A 102 -10.29 -5.15 -7.49
N VAL A 103 -10.22 -3.86 -7.83
CA VAL A 103 -11.10 -3.26 -8.83
C VAL A 103 -10.49 -3.42 -10.22
N MET A 104 -9.24 -3.06 -10.42
CA MET A 104 -8.63 -3.10 -11.74
C MET A 104 -8.37 -4.52 -12.22
N ASP A 105 -7.79 -5.38 -11.38
CA ASP A 105 -7.49 -6.76 -11.79
C ASP A 105 -8.78 -7.56 -11.98
N GLY A 106 -9.75 -7.43 -11.06
CA GLY A 106 -11.05 -8.09 -11.16
C GLY A 106 -11.85 -7.65 -12.38
N LEU A 107 -12.03 -6.36 -12.57
CA LEU A 107 -12.77 -5.83 -13.73
C LEU A 107 -11.96 -5.99 -15.02
N GLY A 108 -10.63 -5.88 -14.96
CA GLY A 108 -9.74 -6.13 -16.09
C GLY A 108 -9.83 -7.57 -16.59
N ALA A 109 -9.89 -8.54 -15.68
CA ALA A 109 -10.10 -9.95 -16.04
C ALA A 109 -11.45 -10.17 -16.73
N MET A 110 -12.52 -9.53 -16.25
CA MET A 110 -13.84 -9.57 -16.90
C MET A 110 -13.82 -8.92 -18.30
N MET A 111 -13.11 -7.79 -18.42
CA MET A 111 -12.98 -7.03 -19.64
C MET A 111 -12.29 -7.84 -20.75
N LEU A 112 -11.18 -8.50 -20.40
CA LEU A 112 -10.39 -9.31 -21.35
C LEU A 112 -10.95 -10.72 -21.53
N GLY A 113 -11.61 -11.28 -20.51
CA GLY A 113 -12.21 -12.62 -20.57
C GLY A 113 -13.42 -12.73 -21.48
N ASN A 114 -14.06 -11.60 -21.82
CA ASN A 114 -15.22 -11.55 -22.71
C ASN A 114 -14.84 -11.24 -24.18
N GLU A 115 -13.55 -11.36 -24.55
CA GLU A 115 -13.15 -11.18 -25.93
C GLU A 115 -13.79 -12.25 -26.84
N PRO A 116 -14.33 -11.85 -28.00
CA PRO A 116 -14.98 -12.78 -28.91
C PRO A 116 -13.96 -13.75 -29.51
N ALA A 117 -14.41 -14.98 -29.75
CA ALA A 117 -13.61 -15.97 -30.45
C ALA A 117 -13.30 -15.51 -31.89
N LEU A 118 -12.03 -15.39 -32.22
CA LEU A 118 -11.62 -15.00 -33.58
C LEU A 118 -11.43 -16.24 -34.45
N GLU A 119 -11.90 -16.20 -35.69
CA GLU A 119 -11.66 -17.27 -36.67
C GLU A 119 -10.17 -17.55 -36.90
N ALA A 120 -9.31 -16.56 -36.64
CA ALA A 120 -7.86 -16.71 -36.72
C ALA A 120 -7.34 -17.82 -35.79
N TYR A 121 -7.94 -18.00 -34.61
CA TYR A 121 -7.54 -19.03 -33.67
C TYR A 121 -7.77 -20.45 -34.14
N MET A 122 -8.75 -20.65 -35.05
CA MET A 122 -8.99 -21.96 -35.68
C MET A 122 -7.92 -22.34 -36.69
N LYS A 123 -7.12 -21.38 -37.13
CA LYS A 123 -6.01 -21.60 -38.09
C LYS A 123 -4.69 -21.83 -37.39
N GLU A 124 -4.64 -21.61 -36.09
CA GLU A 124 -3.44 -21.85 -35.29
C GLU A 124 -3.20 -23.35 -35.07
N LYS A 125 -1.93 -23.74 -34.99
CA LYS A 125 -1.56 -25.11 -34.66
C LYS A 125 -1.94 -25.44 -33.23
N PRO A 126 -2.41 -26.68 -32.94
CA PRO A 126 -2.69 -27.08 -31.57
C PRO A 126 -1.44 -26.91 -30.68
N ARG A 127 -1.63 -26.33 -29.51
CA ARG A 127 -0.55 -26.17 -28.53
C ARG A 127 -0.10 -27.51 -27.99
N ARG A 128 1.18 -27.64 -27.71
CA ARG A 128 1.72 -28.85 -27.08
C ARG A 128 1.36 -28.88 -25.60
N ARG A 129 1.22 -30.08 -25.06
CA ARG A 129 0.82 -30.29 -23.64
C ARG A 129 1.84 -29.78 -22.63
N ASP A 130 3.12 -29.74 -23.02
CA ASP A 130 4.27 -29.28 -22.26
C ASP A 130 4.63 -27.81 -22.51
N GLU A 131 3.85 -27.10 -23.32
CA GLU A 131 4.08 -25.70 -23.63
C GLU A 131 3.65 -24.80 -22.48
N SER A 132 4.53 -23.85 -22.10
CA SER A 132 4.23 -22.86 -21.06
C SER A 132 3.06 -21.97 -21.51
N LEU A 133 2.13 -21.66 -20.57
CA LEU A 133 1.06 -20.69 -20.82
C LEU A 133 1.61 -19.30 -21.12
N VAL A 134 2.77 -18.97 -20.54
CA VAL A 134 3.45 -17.68 -20.78
C VAL A 134 4.48 -17.89 -21.88
N SER A 135 4.18 -17.37 -23.07
CA SER A 135 5.11 -17.42 -24.20
C SER A 135 6.29 -16.43 -24.02
N ARG A 136 7.37 -16.63 -24.77
CA ARG A 136 8.49 -15.68 -24.78
C ARG A 136 8.06 -14.30 -25.27
N GLU A 137 7.12 -14.25 -26.21
CA GLU A 137 6.55 -13.00 -26.73
C GLU A 137 5.79 -12.26 -25.66
N MET A 138 4.95 -12.96 -24.87
CA MET A 138 4.26 -12.38 -23.72
C MET A 138 5.26 -11.84 -22.68
N MET A 139 6.30 -12.60 -22.33
CA MET A 139 7.33 -12.13 -21.40
C MET A 139 8.06 -10.88 -21.89
N THR A 140 8.32 -10.81 -23.21
CA THR A 140 8.96 -9.64 -23.80
C THR A 140 8.02 -8.43 -23.75
N GLN A 141 6.75 -8.59 -24.08
CA GLN A 141 5.74 -7.53 -24.00
C GLN A 141 5.57 -7.03 -22.56
N ILE A 142 5.43 -7.94 -21.58
CA ILE A 142 5.34 -7.59 -20.16
C ILE A 142 6.59 -6.80 -19.72
N GLY A 143 7.78 -7.26 -20.13
CA GLY A 143 9.04 -6.59 -19.79
C GLY A 143 9.14 -5.18 -20.38
N ILE A 144 8.84 -5.02 -21.66
CA ILE A 144 8.88 -3.72 -22.36
C ILE A 144 7.88 -2.76 -21.72
N MET A 145 6.62 -3.20 -21.51
CA MET A 145 5.57 -2.36 -20.95
C MET A 145 5.84 -2.02 -19.49
N GLY A 146 6.35 -2.98 -18.70
CA GLY A 146 6.73 -2.73 -17.32
C GLY A 146 7.86 -1.71 -17.20
N ILE A 147 8.92 -1.84 -18.01
CA ILE A 147 10.01 -0.87 -18.06
C ILE A 147 9.49 0.51 -18.49
N TRP A 148 8.69 0.55 -19.55
CA TRP A 148 8.11 1.80 -20.04
C TRP A 148 7.27 2.52 -18.97
N LEU A 149 6.35 1.80 -18.31
CA LEU A 149 5.51 2.35 -17.25
C LEU A 149 6.36 2.84 -16.06
N THR A 150 7.40 2.10 -15.71
CA THR A 150 8.34 2.49 -14.65
C THR A 150 9.07 3.78 -15.01
N LEU A 151 9.60 3.88 -16.23
CA LEU A 151 10.31 5.08 -16.68
C LEU A 151 9.38 6.30 -16.74
N MET A 152 8.16 6.14 -17.25
CA MET A 152 7.14 7.18 -17.26
C MET A 152 6.77 7.64 -15.85
N SER A 153 6.59 6.71 -14.92
CA SER A 153 6.30 6.98 -13.51
C SER A 153 7.45 7.76 -12.85
N LEU A 154 8.69 7.31 -13.04
CA LEU A 154 9.87 7.99 -12.50
C LEU A 154 10.01 9.39 -13.11
N PHE A 155 9.87 9.52 -14.41
CA PHE A 155 9.91 10.83 -15.08
C PHE A 155 8.87 11.78 -14.51
N TYR A 156 7.63 11.32 -14.34
CA TYR A 156 6.55 12.13 -13.78
C TYR A 156 6.86 12.57 -12.35
N LEU A 157 7.23 11.63 -11.49
CA LEU A 157 7.50 11.88 -10.06
C LEU A 157 8.74 12.76 -9.83
N MET A 158 9.74 12.69 -10.70
CA MET A 158 10.97 13.50 -10.62
C MET A 158 10.86 14.83 -11.37
N SER A 159 9.78 15.08 -12.09
CA SER A 159 9.62 16.27 -12.92
C SER A 159 9.11 17.46 -12.12
N ASP A 160 9.95 18.44 -11.89
CA ASP A 160 9.56 19.73 -11.30
C ASP A 160 8.52 20.45 -12.17
N TRP A 161 8.59 20.27 -13.49
CA TRP A 161 7.60 20.78 -14.42
C TRP A 161 6.22 20.19 -14.16
N ALA A 162 6.11 18.88 -14.04
CA ALA A 162 4.82 18.23 -13.72
C ALA A 162 4.29 18.70 -12.35
N ARG A 163 5.18 18.82 -11.36
CA ARG A 163 4.83 19.29 -10.02
C ARG A 163 4.34 20.74 -10.02
N SER A 164 4.83 21.60 -10.90
CA SER A 164 4.46 23.02 -10.96
C SER A 164 2.98 23.30 -11.30
N PHE A 165 2.27 22.30 -11.82
CA PHE A 165 0.82 22.39 -12.10
C PHE A 165 -0.07 22.21 -10.88
N PHE A 166 0.48 21.81 -9.73
CA PHE A 166 -0.28 21.45 -8.53
C PHE A 166 0.14 22.32 -7.34
N GLU A 167 -0.82 22.79 -6.57
CA GLU A 167 -0.58 23.64 -5.40
C GLU A 167 -0.06 22.84 -4.20
N THR A 168 -0.48 21.58 -4.08
CA THR A 168 -0.13 20.71 -2.93
C THR A 168 0.45 19.38 -3.38
N ASP A 169 1.28 18.79 -2.50
CA ASP A 169 1.84 17.45 -2.70
C ASP A 169 0.75 16.38 -2.81
N ALA A 170 -0.36 16.55 -2.09
CA ALA A 170 -1.49 15.64 -2.14
C ALA A 170 -2.16 15.64 -3.52
N GLN A 171 -2.35 16.83 -4.13
CA GLN A 171 -2.88 16.94 -5.49
C GLN A 171 -1.93 16.29 -6.51
N PHE A 172 -0.63 16.53 -6.37
CA PHE A 172 0.38 15.92 -7.25
C PHE A 172 0.38 14.39 -7.15
N MET A 173 0.33 13.81 -5.94
CA MET A 173 0.27 12.37 -5.76
C MET A 173 -1.04 11.76 -6.25
N THR A 174 -2.16 12.47 -6.08
CA THR A 174 -3.46 12.05 -6.63
C THR A 174 -3.43 12.04 -8.16
N SER A 175 -2.83 13.05 -8.78
CA SER A 175 -2.67 13.10 -10.24
C SER A 175 -1.77 11.98 -10.76
N TYR A 176 -0.70 11.64 -10.03
CA TYR A 176 0.13 10.47 -10.35
C TYR A 176 -0.68 9.17 -10.31
N PHE A 177 -1.54 8.99 -9.29
CA PHE A 177 -2.41 7.82 -9.22
C PHE A 177 -3.38 7.73 -10.40
N VAL A 178 -3.97 8.86 -10.79
CA VAL A 178 -4.84 8.92 -11.99
C VAL A 178 -4.06 8.55 -13.26
N LEU A 179 -2.85 9.08 -13.43
CA LEU A 179 -1.98 8.75 -14.55
C LEU A 179 -1.64 7.25 -14.59
N PHE A 180 -1.32 6.65 -13.44
CA PHE A 180 -1.01 5.23 -13.30
C PHE A 180 -2.20 4.36 -13.74
N ILE A 181 -3.41 4.65 -13.24
CA ILE A 181 -4.64 3.93 -13.60
C ILE A 181 -4.96 4.11 -15.09
N ALA A 182 -4.88 5.33 -15.62
CA ALA A 182 -5.11 5.62 -17.03
C ALA A 182 -4.14 4.84 -17.93
N SER A 183 -2.86 4.77 -17.55
CA SER A 183 -1.84 4.03 -18.28
C SER A 183 -2.12 2.52 -18.30
N ALA A 184 -2.56 1.96 -17.17
CA ALA A 184 -2.93 0.55 -17.07
C ALA A 184 -4.17 0.23 -17.92
N LEU A 185 -5.18 1.09 -17.91
CA LEU A 185 -6.37 0.95 -18.75
C LEU A 185 -6.02 1.04 -20.25
N PHE A 186 -5.14 2.00 -20.59
CA PHE A 186 -4.70 2.16 -21.98
C PHE A 186 -3.92 0.93 -22.46
N ASN A 187 -3.15 0.31 -21.59
CA ASN A 187 -2.47 -0.94 -21.91
C ASN A 187 -3.46 -2.09 -22.20
N GLY A 188 -4.66 -2.07 -21.65
CA GLY A 188 -5.73 -3.01 -21.98
C GLY A 188 -6.08 -3.02 -23.48
N PHE A 189 -5.98 -1.89 -24.17
CA PHE A 189 -6.16 -1.85 -25.63
C PHE A 189 -5.01 -2.53 -26.39
N ASN A 190 -3.78 -2.39 -25.88
CA ASN A 190 -2.60 -2.99 -26.51
C ASN A 190 -2.62 -4.51 -26.39
N VAL A 191 -3.14 -5.06 -25.29
CA VAL A 191 -3.21 -6.51 -25.03
C VAL A 191 -4.26 -7.19 -25.91
N ARG A 192 -5.30 -6.46 -26.36
CA ARG A 192 -6.39 -7.02 -27.18
C ARG A 192 -6.00 -7.35 -28.61
N ASN A 193 -5.04 -6.67 -29.17
CA ASN A 193 -4.73 -6.74 -30.59
C ASN A 193 -3.24 -6.86 -30.85
N ASP A 194 -2.88 -7.76 -31.75
CA ASP A 194 -1.53 -7.84 -32.29
C ASP A 194 -1.33 -6.70 -33.29
N GLY A 195 -0.53 -5.69 -32.95
CA GLY A 195 -0.16 -4.57 -33.81
C GLY A 195 -0.79 -3.22 -33.44
N PHE A 196 -0.64 -2.23 -34.35
CA PHE A 196 -0.99 -0.84 -34.10
C PHE A 196 -2.48 -0.48 -34.18
N ALA A 197 -3.35 -1.43 -34.51
CA ALA A 197 -4.78 -1.19 -34.68
C ALA A 197 -5.55 -1.33 -33.35
N ILE A 198 -5.25 -0.47 -32.40
CA ILE A 198 -5.76 -0.52 -31.01
C ILE A 198 -7.29 -0.52 -30.88
N PHE A 199 -7.99 0.07 -31.85
CA PHE A 199 -9.47 0.17 -31.84
C PHE A 199 -10.16 -0.89 -32.69
N LYS A 200 -9.41 -1.86 -33.22
CA LYS A 200 -9.97 -2.96 -34.01
C LYS A 200 -10.88 -3.83 -33.13
N ASN A 201 -11.97 -4.31 -33.71
CA ASN A 201 -12.95 -5.21 -33.05
C ASN A 201 -13.57 -4.65 -31.73
N LEU A 202 -13.54 -3.34 -31.52
CA LEU A 202 -14.10 -2.72 -30.32
C LEU A 202 -15.63 -2.89 -30.24
N LYS A 203 -16.30 -2.97 -31.41
CA LYS A 203 -17.74 -3.18 -31.50
C LYS A 203 -18.15 -4.60 -31.13
N ASP A 204 -17.25 -5.56 -31.26
CA ASP A 204 -17.51 -6.97 -31.02
C ASP A 204 -17.42 -7.34 -29.52
N ASN A 205 -16.81 -6.45 -28.71
CA ASN A 205 -16.78 -6.55 -27.26
C ASN A 205 -17.30 -5.25 -26.62
N PRO A 206 -18.61 -5.05 -26.54
CA PRO A 206 -19.19 -3.86 -25.90
C PRO A 206 -18.91 -3.80 -24.40
N ASP A 207 -18.67 -4.94 -23.76
CA ASP A 207 -18.41 -5.02 -22.31
C ASP A 207 -17.03 -4.46 -21.97
N PHE A 208 -16.07 -4.54 -22.87
CA PHE A 208 -14.76 -3.88 -22.74
C PHE A 208 -14.91 -2.37 -22.47
N LEU A 209 -15.67 -1.68 -23.30
CA LEU A 209 -15.90 -0.24 -23.12
C LEU A 209 -16.70 0.09 -21.88
N LYS A 210 -17.73 -0.70 -21.56
CA LYS A 210 -18.54 -0.50 -20.34
C LYS A 210 -17.69 -0.62 -19.10
N VAL A 211 -16.86 -1.67 -19.01
CA VAL A 211 -15.96 -1.88 -17.87
C VAL A 211 -14.92 -0.76 -17.77
N MET A 212 -14.32 -0.36 -18.89
CA MET A 212 -13.42 0.79 -18.92
C MET A 212 -14.06 2.07 -18.39
N CYS A 213 -15.26 2.40 -18.89
CA CYS A 213 -15.99 3.57 -18.44
C CYS A 213 -16.36 3.45 -16.94
N MET A 214 -16.69 2.26 -16.48
CA MET A 214 -16.99 2.01 -15.06
C MET A 214 -15.75 2.25 -14.19
N ILE A 215 -14.57 1.73 -14.56
CA ILE A 215 -13.33 1.96 -13.81
C ILE A 215 -12.99 3.45 -13.78
N LEU A 216 -13.07 4.14 -14.92
CA LEU A 216 -12.83 5.59 -15.00
C LEU A 216 -13.85 6.37 -14.17
N GLY A 217 -15.12 5.96 -14.16
CA GLY A 217 -16.17 6.56 -13.33
C GLY A 217 -15.89 6.40 -11.84
N ILE A 218 -15.51 5.20 -11.39
CA ILE A 218 -15.11 4.93 -10.01
C ILE A 218 -13.90 5.79 -9.64
N GLN A 219 -12.89 5.84 -10.52
CA GLN A 219 -11.70 6.66 -10.31
C GLN A 219 -12.04 8.14 -10.17
N PHE A 220 -12.89 8.66 -11.04
CA PHE A 220 -13.35 10.04 -10.97
C PHE A 220 -14.09 10.34 -9.66
N CYS A 221 -14.97 9.46 -9.22
CA CYS A 221 -15.66 9.58 -7.94
C CYS A 221 -14.68 9.59 -6.77
N LEU A 222 -13.72 8.66 -6.74
CA LEU A 222 -12.73 8.56 -5.66
C LEU A 222 -11.89 9.83 -5.54
N VAL A 223 -11.44 10.39 -6.66
CA VAL A 223 -10.63 11.63 -6.67
C VAL A 223 -11.42 12.82 -6.16
N ASN A 224 -12.72 12.92 -6.49
CA ASN A 224 -13.56 14.08 -6.10
C ASN A 224 -14.14 13.98 -4.69
N ILE A 225 -14.28 12.79 -4.12
CA ILE A 225 -14.83 12.59 -2.77
C ILE A 225 -13.77 12.78 -1.67
N SER A 226 -12.52 13.08 -2.02
CA SER A 226 -11.40 13.26 -1.07
C SER A 226 -11.17 12.05 -0.14
N LEU A 227 -11.46 10.84 -0.61
CA LEU A 227 -11.22 9.60 0.13
C LEU A 227 -9.79 9.05 -0.08
N ILE A 228 -8.98 9.79 -0.83
CA ILE A 228 -7.61 9.43 -1.19
C ILE A 228 -6.64 10.46 -0.65
#